data_52217daa656e88b4630185e5da64fb8c
#
_entry.id   52217daa656e88b4630185e5da64fb8c
#
_cell.length_a   1.000
_cell.length_b   1.000
_cell.length_c   1.000
_cell.angle_alpha   90.00
_cell.angle_beta   90.00
_cell.angle_gamma   90.00
#
_symmetry.space_group_name_H-M   'P 1'
#
loop_
_entity.id
_entity.type
_entity.pdbx_description
1 polymer ?
#
loop_
_entity_poly.entity_id
_entity_poly.type
_entity_poly.pdbx_seq_one_letter_code
_entity_poly.pdbx_strand_id
1 'polypeptide(L)'
;MKKVLFLINPASGKLVGQNLKDCIISELDGVLDSGLYDIEYSARDIETQYDNYLSNYEIVVVAGGDGTISQIVNVIAGLERKPKLGIIPIGTGNDLANSIGILHLYKSQGLGALLKIILECKIVKIDILSLDNKFIFSNYLGIGSDAKISSDFDRLRHRPVFREIRSCISNKGFYGLLTLKNIFYRIPFDVEIRDENEHSATEITSLNSGIREIVITNTKIYAGMELSSKCRMDDGKFEVTVIRSMWEWIHLLFAILRRRPLDTITRNLMQFQTNRLELNFTGDTFCQIDGEKYDRPCRGEKRLLVNVITSCEVIIP
;
A
#
# COMPACT_ATOMS: atom_id res chain seq x y z
N MET A 1 21.73 2.14 -23.28
CA MET A 1 22.13 1.10 -22.31
C MET A 1 21.29 1.31 -21.05
N LYS A 2 20.69 0.24 -20.50
CA LYS A 2 19.84 0.36 -19.31
C LYS A 2 20.67 0.70 -18.11
N LYS A 3 20.39 1.83 -17.48
CA LYS A 3 20.99 2.19 -16.20
C LYS A 3 20.03 1.85 -15.07
N VAL A 4 20.49 1.06 -14.12
CA VAL A 4 19.69 0.55 -13.00
C VAL A 4 20.16 1.19 -11.69
N LEU A 5 19.23 1.73 -10.90
CA LEU A 5 19.52 2.19 -9.55
C LEU A 5 18.90 1.23 -8.53
N PHE A 6 19.70 0.71 -7.62
CA PHE A 6 19.24 -0.04 -6.46
C PHE A 6 19.22 0.88 -5.23
N LEU A 7 18.04 1.15 -4.70
CA LEU A 7 17.83 1.93 -3.48
C LEU A 7 17.50 0.99 -2.33
N ILE A 8 18.38 0.90 -1.36
CA ILE A 8 18.25 -0.02 -0.22
C ILE A 8 17.87 0.78 1.02
N ASN A 9 16.74 0.46 1.64
CA ASN A 9 16.42 0.99 2.97
C ASN A 9 17.13 0.16 4.06
N PRO A 10 18.17 0.71 4.71
CA PRO A 10 18.97 -0.04 5.69
C PRO A 10 18.20 -0.39 6.96
N ALA A 11 17.08 0.29 7.24
CA ALA A 11 16.23 0.03 8.40
C ALA A 11 15.18 -1.06 8.16
N SER A 12 15.00 -1.51 6.92
CA SER A 12 14.02 -2.54 6.56
C SER A 12 14.52 -3.95 6.89
N GLY A 13 13.60 -4.88 7.07
CA GLY A 13 13.89 -6.32 7.17
C GLY A 13 14.69 -6.74 8.41
N LYS A 14 14.56 -6.05 9.55
CA LYS A 14 15.36 -6.34 10.76
C LYS A 14 16.86 -6.36 10.48
N LEU A 15 17.37 -5.33 9.78
CA LEU A 15 18.76 -5.15 9.37
C LEU A 15 19.22 -5.99 8.15
N VAL A 16 18.34 -6.74 7.50
CA VAL A 16 18.67 -7.43 6.23
C VAL A 16 19.17 -6.42 5.19
N GLY A 17 18.62 -5.21 5.17
CA GLY A 17 19.06 -4.14 4.27
C GLY A 17 20.54 -3.75 4.41
N GLN A 18 21.16 -3.96 5.58
CA GLN A 18 22.58 -3.62 5.78
C GLN A 18 23.53 -4.54 4.98
N ASN A 19 23.19 -5.82 4.84
CA ASN A 19 24.00 -6.81 4.14
C ASN A 19 23.55 -7.02 2.68
N LEU A 20 22.43 -6.43 2.30
CA LEU A 20 21.82 -6.70 0.99
C LEU A 20 22.66 -6.16 -0.17
N LYS A 21 23.42 -5.09 0.05
CA LYS A 21 24.29 -4.50 -0.97
C LYS A 21 25.30 -5.53 -1.50
N ASP A 22 25.99 -6.23 -0.61
CA ASP A 22 26.99 -7.23 -0.99
C ASP A 22 26.34 -8.43 -1.68
N CYS A 23 25.15 -8.82 -1.25
CA CYS A 23 24.38 -9.88 -1.90
C CYS A 23 23.97 -9.47 -3.34
N ILE A 24 23.50 -8.24 -3.55
CA ILE A 24 23.16 -7.74 -4.90
C ILE A 24 24.40 -7.73 -5.79
N ILE A 25 25.53 -7.22 -5.31
CA ILE A 25 26.78 -7.20 -6.07
C ILE A 25 27.19 -8.62 -6.48
N SER A 26 27.15 -9.56 -5.54
CA SER A 26 27.50 -10.96 -5.81
C SER A 26 26.61 -11.63 -6.84
N GLU A 27 25.30 -11.34 -6.81
CA GLU A 27 24.34 -11.91 -7.78
C GLU A 27 24.42 -11.25 -9.15
N LEU A 28 24.89 -10.01 -9.24
CA LEU A 28 25.08 -9.28 -10.50
C LEU A 28 26.44 -9.56 -11.14
N ASP A 29 27.37 -10.11 -10.41
CA ASP A 29 28.71 -10.42 -10.92
C ASP A 29 28.62 -11.38 -12.11
N GLY A 30 29.26 -11.01 -13.23
CA GLY A 30 29.15 -11.74 -14.49
C GLY A 30 27.82 -11.69 -15.22
N VAL A 31 26.78 -11.02 -14.65
CA VAL A 31 25.44 -10.87 -15.25
C VAL A 31 25.23 -9.47 -15.83
N LEU A 32 25.68 -8.44 -15.10
CA LEU A 32 25.51 -7.03 -15.49
C LEU A 32 26.82 -6.28 -15.25
N ASP A 33 27.28 -5.53 -16.28
CA ASP A 33 28.46 -4.69 -16.16
C ASP A 33 28.28 -3.66 -15.02
N SER A 34 29.31 -3.53 -14.18
CA SER A 34 29.31 -2.62 -13.03
C SER A 34 29.10 -1.15 -13.39
N GLY A 35 29.40 -0.74 -14.63
CA GLY A 35 29.07 0.59 -15.15
C GLY A 35 27.61 0.83 -15.50
N LEU A 36 26.77 -0.19 -15.43
CA LEU A 36 25.35 -0.13 -15.79
C LEU A 36 24.39 -0.08 -14.60
N TYR A 37 24.91 -0.12 -13.38
CA TYR A 37 24.08 -0.01 -12.18
C TYR A 37 24.76 0.81 -11.09
N ASP A 38 23.95 1.44 -10.27
CA ASP A 38 24.34 2.10 -9.03
C ASP A 38 23.60 1.47 -7.84
N ILE A 39 24.25 1.41 -6.67
CA ILE A 39 23.63 0.89 -5.45
C ILE A 39 23.81 1.94 -4.34
N GLU A 40 22.69 2.43 -3.83
CA GLU A 40 22.66 3.47 -2.79
C GLU A 40 21.78 3.05 -1.62
N TYR A 41 22.11 3.56 -0.43
CA TYR A 41 21.18 3.51 0.69
C TYR A 41 20.20 4.68 0.62
N SER A 42 18.93 4.38 0.79
CA SER A 42 17.90 5.42 0.78
C SER A 42 18.06 6.38 1.96
N ALA A 43 17.84 7.66 1.70
CA ALA A 43 17.75 8.67 2.75
C ALA A 43 16.50 8.46 3.62
N ARG A 44 16.46 9.20 4.74
CA ARG A 44 15.24 9.26 5.57
C ARG A 44 14.13 10.07 4.91
N ASP A 45 14.50 11.10 4.17
CA ASP A 45 13.61 11.98 3.42
C ASP A 45 13.80 11.69 1.92
N ILE A 46 13.06 10.70 1.46
CA ILE A 46 13.14 10.21 0.08
C ILE A 46 12.58 11.26 -0.90
N GLU A 47 11.50 11.92 -0.55
CA GLU A 47 10.79 12.84 -1.46
C GLU A 47 11.65 14.05 -1.84
N THR A 48 12.34 14.65 -0.88
CA THR A 48 13.23 15.81 -1.14
C THR A 48 14.56 15.43 -1.78
N GLN A 49 15.08 14.25 -1.49
CA GLN A 49 16.42 13.86 -1.97
C GLN A 49 16.41 13.34 -3.40
N TYR A 50 15.32 12.69 -3.82
CA TYR A 50 15.29 12.01 -5.12
C TYR A 50 14.45 12.71 -6.17
N ASP A 51 13.98 13.95 -5.89
CA ASP A 51 13.29 14.76 -6.89
C ASP A 51 14.19 14.93 -8.13
N ASN A 52 13.67 14.58 -9.30
CA ASN A 52 14.38 14.54 -10.59
C ASN A 52 15.60 13.58 -10.69
N TYR A 53 16.17 13.10 -9.58
CA TYR A 53 17.34 12.20 -9.63
C TYR A 53 17.00 10.85 -10.28
N LEU A 54 15.84 10.29 -9.93
CA LEU A 54 15.40 8.99 -10.44
C LEU A 54 15.18 8.99 -11.97
N SER A 55 14.90 10.13 -12.58
CA SER A 55 14.70 10.25 -14.02
C SER A 55 15.96 9.94 -14.84
N ASN A 56 17.14 9.91 -14.21
CA ASN A 56 18.41 9.55 -14.86
C ASN A 56 18.54 8.03 -15.10
N TYR A 57 17.65 7.22 -14.53
CA TYR A 57 17.68 5.76 -14.62
C TYR A 57 16.52 5.24 -15.46
N GLU A 58 16.71 4.09 -16.09
CA GLU A 58 15.63 3.37 -16.77
C GLU A 58 14.83 2.49 -15.81
N ILE A 59 15.53 1.96 -14.78
CA ILE A 59 14.96 1.09 -13.78
C ILE A 59 15.42 1.59 -12.40
N VAL A 60 14.48 1.73 -11.48
CA VAL A 60 14.74 1.97 -10.05
C VAL A 60 14.24 0.77 -9.27
N VAL A 61 15.15 0.09 -8.59
CA VAL A 61 14.85 -1.09 -7.78
C VAL A 61 14.85 -0.69 -6.31
N VAL A 62 13.72 -0.82 -5.66
CA VAL A 62 13.54 -0.46 -4.25
C VAL A 62 13.61 -1.70 -3.37
N ALA A 63 14.62 -1.77 -2.52
CA ALA A 63 14.74 -2.79 -1.48
C ALA A 63 14.21 -2.22 -0.15
N GLY A 64 12.96 -2.55 0.18
CA GLY A 64 12.27 -1.97 1.33
C GLY A 64 10.97 -2.65 1.69
N GLY A 65 10.20 -2.02 2.58
CA GLY A 65 8.82 -2.35 2.88
C GLY A 65 7.86 -1.39 2.18
N ASP A 66 6.55 -1.58 2.43
CA ASP A 66 5.48 -0.81 1.78
C ASP A 66 5.65 0.71 1.91
N GLY A 67 6.04 1.22 3.09
CA GLY A 67 6.28 2.65 3.28
C GLY A 67 7.42 3.21 2.42
N THR A 68 8.53 2.47 2.24
CA THR A 68 9.64 2.89 1.35
C THR A 68 9.20 2.87 -0.11
N ILE A 69 8.46 1.83 -0.50
CA ILE A 69 7.94 1.68 -1.87
C ILE A 69 6.97 2.82 -2.17
N SER A 70 6.04 3.12 -1.27
CA SER A 70 5.07 4.21 -1.40
C SER A 70 5.76 5.57 -1.61
N GLN A 71 6.78 5.91 -0.81
CA GLN A 71 7.55 7.15 -0.98
C GLN A 71 8.23 7.24 -2.35
N ILE A 72 8.85 6.15 -2.84
CA ILE A 72 9.48 6.14 -4.17
C ILE A 72 8.42 6.24 -5.29
N VAL A 73 7.27 5.57 -5.13
CA VAL A 73 6.15 5.70 -6.07
C VAL A 73 5.65 7.15 -6.13
N ASN A 74 5.59 7.85 -5.00
CA ASN A 74 5.21 9.27 -4.94
C ASN A 74 6.18 10.14 -5.75
N VAL A 75 7.49 9.92 -5.58
CA VAL A 75 8.50 10.62 -6.41
C VAL A 75 8.32 10.30 -7.89
N ILE A 76 8.24 9.01 -8.25
CA ILE A 76 8.07 8.58 -9.65
C ILE A 76 6.80 9.16 -10.27
N ALA A 77 5.71 9.24 -9.51
CA ALA A 77 4.44 9.78 -10.00
C ALA A 77 4.56 11.23 -10.49
N GLY A 78 5.42 12.04 -9.84
CA GLY A 78 5.66 13.45 -10.16
C GLY A 78 6.65 13.68 -11.32
N LEU A 79 7.40 12.64 -11.74
CA LEU A 79 8.42 12.81 -12.77
C LEU A 79 7.81 12.86 -14.20
N GLU A 80 8.38 13.68 -15.07
CA GLU A 80 8.06 13.66 -16.50
C GLU A 80 8.55 12.36 -17.15
N ARG A 81 9.81 12.00 -16.89
CA ARG A 81 10.40 10.73 -17.32
C ARG A 81 10.39 9.75 -16.16
N LYS A 82 9.44 8.83 -16.16
CA LYS A 82 9.25 7.85 -15.13
C LYS A 82 10.11 6.61 -15.37
N PRO A 83 10.99 6.23 -14.44
CA PRO A 83 11.68 4.93 -14.48
C PRO A 83 10.69 3.78 -14.21
N LYS A 84 11.05 2.59 -14.63
CA LYS A 84 10.35 1.37 -14.26
C LYS A 84 10.71 0.99 -12.83
N LEU A 85 9.73 0.57 -12.05
CA LEU A 85 9.92 0.20 -10.65
C LEU A 85 10.16 -1.30 -10.52
N GLY A 86 11.32 -1.68 -9.99
CA GLY A 86 11.61 -3.02 -9.48
C GLY A 86 11.44 -3.04 -7.96
N ILE A 87 11.07 -4.18 -7.38
CA ILE A 87 10.84 -4.31 -5.92
C ILE A 87 11.61 -5.50 -5.38
N ILE A 88 12.42 -5.29 -4.33
CA ILE A 88 12.99 -6.33 -3.48
C ILE A 88 12.26 -6.26 -2.12
N PRO A 89 11.33 -7.18 -1.83
CA PRO A 89 10.39 -7.05 -0.72
C PRO A 89 11.00 -7.56 0.60
N ILE A 90 11.74 -6.68 1.29
CA ILE A 90 12.38 -6.99 2.59
C ILE A 90 11.61 -6.44 3.80
N GLY A 91 10.45 -5.82 3.59
CA GLY A 91 9.57 -5.31 4.64
C GLY A 91 8.78 -6.40 5.38
N THR A 92 7.89 -5.96 6.28
CA THR A 92 7.03 -6.86 7.07
C THR A 92 5.69 -7.16 6.38
N GLY A 93 5.05 -6.17 5.75
CA GLY A 93 3.79 -6.30 5.01
C GLY A 93 4.04 -6.79 3.58
N ASN A 94 4.61 -5.94 2.76
CA ASN A 94 4.90 -6.14 1.34
C ASN A 94 3.62 -6.42 0.51
N ASP A 95 2.56 -5.63 0.76
CA ASP A 95 1.24 -5.85 0.16
C ASP A 95 1.27 -5.63 -1.36
N LEU A 96 1.95 -4.58 -1.86
CA LEU A 96 2.14 -4.37 -3.29
C LEU A 96 2.91 -5.53 -3.94
N ALA A 97 4.06 -5.90 -3.36
CA ALA A 97 4.87 -7.00 -3.88
C ALA A 97 4.14 -8.35 -3.86
N ASN A 98 3.24 -8.55 -2.88
CA ASN A 98 2.37 -9.72 -2.80
C ASN A 98 1.30 -9.69 -3.90
N SER A 99 0.68 -8.53 -4.14
CA SER A 99 -0.36 -8.36 -5.16
C SER A 99 0.13 -8.66 -6.58
N ILE A 100 1.39 -8.36 -6.87
CA ILE A 100 2.02 -8.58 -8.18
C ILE A 100 2.86 -9.87 -8.28
N GLY A 101 2.83 -10.73 -7.25
CA GLY A 101 3.49 -12.03 -7.26
C GLY A 101 5.00 -12.03 -6.91
N ILE A 102 5.64 -10.88 -6.82
CA ILE A 102 7.07 -10.74 -6.52
C ILE A 102 7.44 -11.33 -5.15
N LEU A 103 6.58 -11.15 -4.12
CA LEU A 103 6.86 -11.68 -2.79
C LEU A 103 6.93 -13.21 -2.78
N HIS A 104 6.06 -13.87 -3.54
CA HIS A 104 6.08 -15.32 -3.68
C HIS A 104 7.37 -15.81 -4.37
N LEU A 105 7.73 -15.17 -5.49
CA LEU A 105 8.96 -15.47 -6.22
C LEU A 105 10.20 -15.32 -5.33
N TYR A 106 10.33 -14.18 -4.66
CA TYR A 106 11.47 -13.89 -3.78
C TYR A 106 11.61 -14.92 -2.65
N LYS A 107 10.50 -15.31 -2.02
CA LYS A 107 10.50 -16.33 -0.95
C LYS A 107 10.81 -17.73 -1.43
N SER A 108 10.40 -18.09 -2.65
CA SER A 108 10.57 -19.46 -3.18
C SER A 108 11.88 -19.66 -3.92
N GLN A 109 12.40 -18.65 -4.60
CA GLN A 109 13.55 -18.77 -5.50
C GLN A 109 14.73 -17.86 -5.14
N GLY A 110 14.57 -16.96 -4.18
CA GLY A 110 15.63 -16.08 -3.68
C GLY A 110 15.91 -14.83 -4.51
N LEU A 111 17.01 -14.15 -4.14
CA LEU A 111 17.38 -12.86 -4.71
C LEU A 111 17.81 -12.97 -6.18
N GLY A 112 18.62 -13.96 -6.53
CA GLY A 112 19.16 -14.11 -7.88
C GLY A 112 18.05 -14.28 -8.94
N ALA A 113 17.04 -15.11 -8.65
CA ALA A 113 15.89 -15.27 -9.55
C ALA A 113 15.09 -13.96 -9.71
N LEU A 114 14.93 -13.21 -8.61
CA LEU A 114 14.26 -11.90 -8.66
C LEU A 114 15.03 -10.88 -9.48
N LEU A 115 16.36 -10.79 -9.31
CA LEU A 115 17.21 -9.88 -10.08
C LEU A 115 17.17 -10.21 -11.58
N LYS A 116 17.15 -11.50 -11.95
CA LYS A 116 17.00 -11.91 -13.34
C LYS A 116 15.70 -11.39 -13.94
N ILE A 117 14.57 -11.52 -13.25
CA ILE A 117 13.27 -11.01 -13.70
C ILE A 117 13.30 -9.48 -13.82
N ILE A 118 13.92 -8.79 -12.87
CA ILE A 118 14.07 -7.33 -12.94
C ILE A 118 14.83 -6.92 -14.21
N LEU A 119 15.86 -7.65 -14.58
CA LEU A 119 16.65 -7.38 -15.80
C LEU A 119 15.90 -7.78 -17.08
N GLU A 120 15.05 -8.81 -17.06
CA GLU A 120 14.17 -9.19 -18.17
C GLU A 120 13.10 -8.12 -18.43
N CYS A 121 12.70 -7.37 -17.40
CA CYS A 121 11.90 -6.16 -17.47
C CYS A 121 10.51 -6.35 -18.09
N LYS A 122 9.80 -7.42 -17.74
CA LYS A 122 8.36 -7.53 -18.01
C LYS A 122 7.59 -6.59 -17.09
N ILE A 123 6.71 -5.78 -17.60
CA ILE A 123 6.03 -4.73 -16.86
C ILE A 123 4.52 -4.90 -16.82
N VAL A 124 3.91 -4.38 -15.75
CA VAL A 124 2.50 -4.03 -15.64
C VAL A 124 2.39 -2.56 -15.25
N LYS A 125 1.35 -1.88 -15.70
CA LYS A 125 1.01 -0.57 -15.17
C LYS A 125 0.21 -0.74 -13.90
N ILE A 126 0.49 0.09 -12.90
CA ILE A 126 -0.34 0.25 -11.72
C ILE A 126 -0.86 1.67 -11.67
N ASP A 127 -2.14 1.82 -11.44
CA ASP A 127 -2.77 3.12 -11.27
C ASP A 127 -2.32 3.74 -9.95
N ILE A 128 -2.12 5.04 -9.96
CA ILE A 128 -1.71 5.81 -8.79
C ILE A 128 -2.85 6.74 -8.41
N LEU A 129 -3.24 6.64 -7.15
CA LEU A 129 -4.34 7.39 -6.59
C LEU A 129 -3.85 8.63 -5.84
N SER A 130 -4.73 9.60 -5.75
CA SER A 130 -4.52 10.82 -4.98
C SER A 130 -5.68 11.03 -4.02
N LEU A 131 -5.35 11.47 -2.81
CA LEU A 131 -6.29 12.01 -1.84
C LEU A 131 -6.14 13.54 -1.83
N ASP A 132 -7.22 14.26 -2.17
CA ASP A 132 -7.31 15.73 -2.23
C ASP A 132 -6.27 16.39 -3.13
N ASN A 133 -5.76 15.69 -4.15
CA ASN A 133 -4.66 16.09 -5.03
C ASN A 133 -3.37 16.48 -4.27
N LYS A 134 -3.21 16.00 -3.04
CA LYS A 134 -2.07 16.31 -2.17
C LYS A 134 -1.27 15.07 -1.77
N PHE A 135 -1.96 13.97 -1.53
CA PHE A 135 -1.37 12.75 -0.99
C PHE A 135 -1.53 11.63 -2.00
N ILE A 136 -0.43 11.09 -2.42
CA ILE A 136 -0.37 10.06 -3.46
C ILE A 136 -0.23 8.71 -2.78
N PHE A 137 -0.92 7.69 -3.29
CA PHE A 137 -0.82 6.33 -2.79
C PHE A 137 -1.06 5.30 -3.90
N SER A 138 -0.53 4.11 -3.72
CA SER A 138 -0.62 3.04 -4.71
C SER A 138 -1.37 1.80 -4.23
N ASN A 139 -1.48 1.59 -2.92
CA ASN A 139 -2.11 0.40 -2.37
C ASN A 139 -3.53 0.68 -1.91
N TYR A 140 -3.69 1.39 -0.78
CA TYR A 140 -5.01 1.58 -0.21
C TYR A 140 -5.13 2.77 0.74
N LEU A 141 -6.36 3.25 0.86
CA LEU A 141 -6.82 4.21 1.85
C LEU A 141 -7.87 3.54 2.73
N GLY A 142 -7.65 3.50 4.03
CA GLY A 142 -8.58 2.98 5.03
C GLY A 142 -9.16 4.09 5.90
N ILE A 143 -10.48 4.06 6.13
CA ILE A 143 -11.20 5.03 6.96
C ILE A 143 -12.04 4.25 7.97
N GLY A 144 -11.84 4.49 9.26
CA GLY A 144 -12.60 3.85 10.32
C GLY A 144 -11.78 2.89 11.20
N SER A 145 -12.22 1.63 11.31
CA SER A 145 -11.67 0.66 12.29
C SER A 145 -10.19 0.39 12.10
N ASP A 146 -9.75 0.09 10.89
CA ASP A 146 -8.34 -0.22 10.62
C ASP A 146 -7.44 1.00 10.83
N ALA A 147 -7.87 2.16 10.37
CA ALA A 147 -7.17 3.41 10.61
C ALA A 147 -7.07 3.73 12.11
N LYS A 148 -8.09 3.40 12.90
CA LYS A 148 -8.07 3.51 14.37
C LYS A 148 -7.05 2.55 14.99
N ILE A 149 -6.98 1.31 14.50
CA ILE A 149 -6.01 0.31 14.95
C ILE A 149 -4.59 0.79 14.63
N SER A 150 -4.35 1.25 13.41
CA SER A 150 -3.06 1.80 12.98
C SER A 150 -2.64 3.01 13.85
N SER A 151 -3.57 3.93 14.13
CA SER A 151 -3.35 5.07 15.01
C SER A 151 -3.00 4.65 16.45
N ASP A 152 -3.70 3.65 17.01
CA ASP A 152 -3.40 3.12 18.34
C ASP A 152 -2.03 2.41 18.37
N PHE A 153 -1.67 1.69 17.30
CA PHE A 153 -0.37 1.06 17.15
C PHE A 153 0.75 2.10 17.16
N ASP A 154 0.64 3.12 16.34
CA ASP A 154 1.62 4.20 16.24
C ASP A 154 1.83 4.92 17.58
N ARG A 155 0.74 5.24 18.26
CA ARG A 155 0.81 5.86 19.59
C ARG A 155 1.52 4.98 20.62
N LEU A 156 1.36 3.66 20.53
CA LEU A 156 1.92 2.72 21.49
C LEU A 156 3.37 2.35 21.18
N ARG A 157 3.76 2.24 19.91
CA ARG A 157 5.13 1.86 19.51
C ARG A 157 6.21 2.82 20.01
N HIS A 158 5.84 4.07 20.30
CA HIS A 158 6.74 5.09 20.85
C HIS A 158 6.83 5.09 22.39
N ARG A 159 6.04 4.26 23.09
CA ARG A 159 6.09 4.16 24.55
C ARG A 159 7.18 3.18 25.02
N PRO A 160 7.88 3.48 26.15
CA PRO A 160 8.93 2.59 26.68
C PRO A 160 8.44 1.16 26.92
N VAL A 161 7.24 1.01 27.46
CA VAL A 161 6.58 -0.30 27.74
C VAL A 161 6.44 -1.15 26.47
N PHE A 162 6.31 -0.54 25.30
CA PHE A 162 6.21 -1.26 24.04
C PHE A 162 7.50 -2.01 23.68
N ARG A 163 8.66 -1.49 24.06
CA ARG A 163 9.96 -2.16 23.81
C ARG A 163 10.05 -3.48 24.56
N GLU A 164 9.51 -3.54 25.78
CA GLU A 164 9.47 -4.76 26.59
C GLU A 164 8.47 -5.77 26.03
N ILE A 165 7.27 -5.34 25.66
CA ILE A 165 6.23 -6.20 25.08
C ILE A 165 6.68 -6.76 23.70
N ARG A 166 7.39 -5.98 22.90
CA ARG A 166 7.90 -6.39 21.58
C ARG A 166 8.91 -7.54 21.64
N SER A 167 9.57 -7.75 22.77
CA SER A 167 10.44 -8.92 22.97
C SER A 167 9.63 -10.22 23.04
N CYS A 168 8.37 -10.14 23.48
CA CYS A 168 7.50 -11.30 23.73
C CYS A 168 6.46 -11.51 22.61
N ILE A 169 6.02 -10.46 21.92
CA ILE A 169 4.92 -10.51 20.94
C ILE A 169 5.37 -9.90 19.62
N SER A 170 5.14 -10.63 18.52
CA SER A 170 5.40 -10.10 17.17
C SER A 170 4.51 -8.89 16.84
N ASN A 171 4.93 -8.02 15.93
CA ASN A 171 4.11 -6.91 15.45
C ASN A 171 2.70 -7.38 15.01
N LYS A 172 2.61 -8.52 14.31
CA LYS A 172 1.32 -9.10 13.87
C LYS A 172 0.45 -9.51 15.05
N GLY A 173 1.03 -10.12 16.10
CA GLY A 173 0.30 -10.46 17.33
C GLY A 173 -0.20 -9.22 18.05
N PHE A 174 0.60 -8.15 18.08
CA PHE A 174 0.20 -6.91 18.71
C PHE A 174 -0.92 -6.20 17.94
N TYR A 175 -0.86 -6.19 16.60
CA TYR A 175 -1.97 -5.75 15.76
C TYR A 175 -3.25 -6.53 16.05
N GLY A 176 -3.16 -7.86 16.22
CA GLY A 176 -4.29 -8.70 16.59
C GLY A 176 -4.92 -8.31 17.93
N LEU A 177 -4.12 -7.97 18.94
CA LEU A 177 -4.62 -7.47 20.23
C LEU A 177 -5.33 -6.11 20.09
N LEU A 178 -4.77 -5.20 19.30
CA LEU A 178 -5.40 -3.91 19.03
C LEU A 178 -6.71 -4.06 18.24
N THR A 179 -6.76 -5.02 17.34
CA THR A 179 -7.98 -5.38 16.60
C THR A 179 -9.09 -5.83 17.57
N LEU A 180 -8.77 -6.70 18.52
CA LEU A 180 -9.73 -7.13 19.56
C LEU A 180 -10.17 -5.95 20.44
N LYS A 181 -9.24 -5.07 20.82
CA LYS A 181 -9.55 -3.85 21.60
C LYS A 181 -10.52 -2.94 20.88
N ASN A 182 -10.36 -2.79 19.56
CA ASN A 182 -11.15 -1.87 18.74
C ASN A 182 -12.32 -2.57 18.01
N ILE A 183 -12.64 -3.80 18.36
CA ILE A 183 -13.65 -4.64 17.68
C ILE A 183 -15.04 -4.00 17.63
N PHE A 184 -15.36 -3.12 18.59
CA PHE A 184 -16.64 -2.40 18.64
C PHE A 184 -16.56 -0.98 18.06
N TYR A 185 -15.39 -0.56 17.56
CA TYR A 185 -15.30 0.77 16.96
C TYR A 185 -16.20 0.87 15.73
N ARG A 186 -16.85 2.01 15.61
CA ARG A 186 -17.70 2.40 14.47
C ARG A 186 -17.48 3.87 14.16
N ILE A 187 -17.69 4.26 12.94
CA ILE A 187 -17.75 5.66 12.55
C ILE A 187 -18.99 6.26 13.17
N PRO A 188 -18.87 7.29 14.04
CA PRO A 188 -19.99 7.73 14.89
C PRO A 188 -20.95 8.72 14.21
N PHE A 189 -20.81 8.96 12.90
CA PHE A 189 -21.57 9.93 12.13
C PHE A 189 -21.91 9.38 10.75
N ASP A 190 -22.77 10.11 10.03
CA ASP A 190 -23.19 9.76 8.69
C ASP A 190 -22.10 10.10 7.67
N VAL A 191 -22.02 9.27 6.62
CA VAL A 191 -21.08 9.44 5.50
C VAL A 191 -21.87 9.47 4.20
N GLU A 192 -21.66 10.49 3.41
CA GLU A 192 -22.20 10.57 2.05
C GLU A 192 -21.09 10.21 1.06
N ILE A 193 -21.34 9.23 0.22
CA ILE A 193 -20.47 8.77 -0.84
C ILE A 193 -21.02 9.28 -2.15
N ARG A 194 -20.23 10.03 -2.90
CA ARG A 194 -20.55 10.47 -4.27
C ARG A 194 -19.59 9.80 -5.23
N ASP A 195 -20.15 8.94 -6.06
CA ASP A 195 -19.44 8.35 -7.20
C ASP A 195 -19.53 9.33 -8.37
N GLU A 196 -18.41 9.96 -8.72
CA GLU A 196 -18.31 10.94 -9.79
C GLU A 196 -17.69 10.32 -11.06
N ASN A 197 -18.07 9.11 -11.40
CA ASN A 197 -17.56 8.42 -12.58
C ASN A 197 -17.85 9.25 -13.85
N GLU A 198 -16.81 9.58 -14.62
CA GLU A 198 -16.89 10.48 -15.81
C GLU A 198 -17.89 10.02 -16.88
N HIS A 199 -18.29 8.75 -16.86
CA HIS A 199 -19.16 8.12 -17.88
C HIS A 199 -20.57 7.79 -17.40
N SER A 200 -20.93 8.15 -16.17
CA SER A 200 -22.26 7.89 -15.61
C SER A 200 -22.78 9.09 -14.80
N ALA A 201 -24.09 9.12 -14.57
CA ALA A 201 -24.65 10.11 -13.65
C ALA A 201 -24.08 9.92 -12.25
N THR A 202 -23.80 11.04 -11.55
CA THR A 202 -23.30 11.00 -10.17
C THR A 202 -24.26 10.20 -9.29
N GLU A 203 -23.78 9.11 -8.74
CA GLU A 203 -24.55 8.29 -7.81
C GLU A 203 -24.21 8.70 -6.36
N ILE A 204 -25.25 9.06 -5.61
CA ILE A 204 -25.10 9.49 -4.22
C ILE A 204 -25.66 8.40 -3.30
N THR A 205 -24.80 7.89 -2.42
CA THR A 205 -25.20 6.93 -1.40
C THR A 205 -24.95 7.53 -0.01
N SER A 206 -26.00 7.66 0.78
CA SER A 206 -25.92 8.08 2.18
C SER A 206 -25.85 6.86 3.09
N LEU A 207 -24.78 6.80 3.89
CA LEU A 207 -24.58 5.78 4.90
C LEU A 207 -24.83 6.38 6.28
N ASN A 208 -25.76 5.79 7.02
CA ASN A 208 -26.02 6.17 8.40
C ASN A 208 -24.82 5.86 9.30
N SER A 209 -24.73 6.57 10.42
CA SER A 209 -23.74 6.32 11.47
C SER A 209 -23.71 4.85 11.90
N GLY A 210 -22.51 4.39 12.27
CA GLY A 210 -22.31 3.01 12.74
C GLY A 210 -21.70 2.06 11.72
N ILE A 211 -21.37 2.51 10.51
CA ILE A 211 -20.47 1.75 9.63
C ILE A 211 -19.10 1.58 10.29
N ARG A 212 -18.41 0.50 9.94
CA ARG A 212 -17.15 0.18 10.58
C ARG A 212 -15.96 0.72 9.84
N GLU A 213 -16.02 0.60 8.51
CA GLU A 213 -14.85 0.86 7.69
C GLU A 213 -15.25 1.14 6.25
N ILE A 214 -14.52 2.07 5.63
CA ILE A 214 -14.49 2.29 4.19
C ILE A 214 -13.06 2.02 3.75
N VAL A 215 -12.89 1.11 2.79
CA VAL A 215 -11.60 0.77 2.22
C VAL A 215 -11.63 1.09 0.74
N ILE A 216 -10.65 1.86 0.30
CA ILE A 216 -10.43 2.19 -1.10
C ILE A 216 -9.11 1.52 -1.49
N THR A 217 -9.15 0.60 -2.46
CA THR A 217 -7.97 -0.17 -2.86
C THR A 217 -7.72 -0.08 -4.35
N ASN A 218 -6.45 0.00 -4.73
CA ASN A 218 -5.99 -0.18 -6.09
C ASN A 218 -5.28 -1.54 -6.30
N THR A 219 -5.03 -2.26 -5.22
CA THR A 219 -4.35 -3.56 -5.23
C THR A 219 -5.26 -4.65 -4.72
N LYS A 220 -5.00 -5.89 -5.14
CA LYS A 220 -5.79 -7.05 -4.69
C LYS A 220 -5.64 -7.31 -3.20
N ILE A 221 -4.47 -6.99 -2.63
CA ILE A 221 -4.15 -7.29 -1.24
C ILE A 221 -4.29 -6.04 -0.38
N TYR A 222 -5.12 -6.15 0.63
CA TYR A 222 -5.31 -5.18 1.70
C TYR A 222 -4.96 -5.82 3.03
N ALA A 223 -3.95 -5.31 3.72
CA ALA A 223 -3.49 -5.84 5.02
C ALA A 223 -3.28 -7.38 5.01
N GLY A 224 -2.77 -7.92 3.89
CA GLY A 224 -2.56 -9.35 3.69
C GLY A 224 -3.79 -10.16 3.27
N MET A 225 -4.90 -9.52 2.93
CA MET A 225 -6.17 -10.12 2.50
C MET A 225 -6.55 -9.68 1.10
N GLU A 226 -7.28 -10.52 0.37
CA GLU A 226 -7.92 -10.15 -0.89
C GLU A 226 -9.36 -9.70 -0.61
N LEU A 227 -9.66 -8.41 -0.91
CA LEU A 227 -11.01 -7.86 -0.71
C LEU A 227 -11.92 -8.14 -1.90
N SER A 228 -11.40 -8.02 -3.12
CA SER A 228 -12.16 -8.16 -4.35
C SER A 228 -11.49 -9.13 -5.31
N SER A 229 -12.27 -10.09 -5.81
CA SER A 229 -11.85 -11.00 -6.89
C SER A 229 -11.73 -10.29 -8.25
N LYS A 230 -12.32 -9.10 -8.39
CA LYS A 230 -12.40 -8.31 -9.62
C LYS A 230 -11.36 -7.21 -9.70
N CYS A 231 -10.61 -6.95 -8.61
CA CYS A 231 -9.64 -5.87 -8.56
C CYS A 231 -8.60 -5.97 -9.67
N ARG A 232 -8.44 -4.88 -10.40
CA ARG A 232 -7.39 -4.68 -11.40
C ARG A 232 -6.61 -3.42 -11.03
N MET A 233 -5.31 -3.45 -11.26
CA MET A 233 -4.43 -2.34 -10.90
C MET A 233 -4.14 -1.40 -12.08
N ASP A 234 -4.69 -1.72 -13.27
CA ASP A 234 -4.31 -1.14 -14.57
C ASP A 234 -5.52 -0.72 -15.42
N ASP A 235 -6.69 -0.54 -14.81
CA ASP A 235 -7.93 -0.23 -15.53
C ASP A 235 -8.44 1.22 -15.35
N GLY A 236 -7.63 2.06 -14.70
CA GLY A 236 -7.98 3.45 -14.42
C GLY A 236 -9.06 3.60 -13.35
N LYS A 237 -9.29 2.56 -12.53
CA LYS A 237 -10.30 2.52 -11.48
C LYS A 237 -9.71 1.98 -10.19
N PHE A 238 -10.43 2.20 -9.11
CA PHE A 238 -10.16 1.61 -7.81
C PHE A 238 -11.43 1.01 -7.21
N GLU A 239 -11.26 0.05 -6.33
CA GLU A 239 -12.37 -0.56 -5.59
C GLU A 239 -12.68 0.21 -4.33
N VAL A 240 -13.97 0.39 -4.08
CA VAL A 240 -14.52 0.91 -2.82
C VAL A 240 -15.27 -0.22 -2.12
N THR A 241 -14.84 -0.56 -0.92
CA THR A 241 -15.49 -1.58 -0.08
C THR A 241 -15.97 -0.93 1.21
N VAL A 242 -17.25 -1.06 1.53
CA VAL A 242 -17.85 -0.55 2.76
C VAL A 242 -18.22 -1.70 3.68
N ILE A 243 -17.60 -1.76 4.86
CA ILE A 243 -17.91 -2.73 5.91
C ILE A 243 -18.87 -2.08 6.90
N ARG A 244 -20.16 -2.49 6.84
CA ARG A 244 -21.25 -1.86 7.59
C ARG A 244 -21.49 -2.53 8.93
N SER A 245 -21.29 -3.84 9.01
CA SER A 245 -21.75 -4.62 10.15
C SER A 245 -20.63 -5.45 10.78
N MET A 246 -20.89 -5.95 12.01
CA MET A 246 -20.02 -6.92 12.69
C MET A 246 -19.92 -8.23 11.90
N TRP A 247 -20.99 -8.65 11.24
CA TRP A 247 -20.99 -9.88 10.46
C TRP A 247 -20.11 -9.79 9.23
N GLU A 248 -20.14 -8.67 8.51
CA GLU A 248 -19.22 -8.41 7.40
C GLU A 248 -17.77 -8.41 7.89
N TRP A 249 -17.52 -7.80 9.06
CA TRP A 249 -16.19 -7.78 9.66
C TRP A 249 -15.72 -9.19 10.11
N ILE A 250 -16.62 -10.04 10.64
CA ILE A 250 -16.31 -11.44 10.94
C ILE A 250 -16.03 -12.21 9.66
N HIS A 251 -16.76 -11.98 8.57
CA HIS A 251 -16.48 -12.57 7.27
C HIS A 251 -15.11 -12.19 6.74
N LEU A 252 -14.62 -10.98 7.03
CA LEU A 252 -13.25 -10.57 6.74
C LEU A 252 -12.24 -11.52 7.41
N LEU A 253 -12.43 -11.86 8.69
CA LEU A 253 -11.58 -12.84 9.37
C LEU A 253 -11.64 -14.23 8.72
N PHE A 254 -12.81 -14.67 8.30
CA PHE A 254 -12.95 -15.93 7.55
C PHE A 254 -12.28 -15.89 6.18
N ALA A 255 -12.30 -14.72 5.50
CA ALA A 255 -11.60 -14.54 4.23
C ALA A 255 -10.09 -14.75 4.41
N ILE A 256 -9.50 -14.17 5.48
CA ILE A 256 -8.09 -14.39 5.85
C ILE A 256 -7.80 -15.88 6.07
N LEU A 257 -8.60 -16.54 6.91
CA LEU A 257 -8.39 -17.95 7.28
C LEU A 257 -8.51 -18.89 6.08
N ARG A 258 -9.44 -18.61 5.17
CA ARG A 258 -9.71 -19.42 3.99
C ARG A 258 -8.90 -19.03 2.77
N ARG A 259 -8.14 -17.95 2.83
CA ARG A 259 -7.40 -17.36 1.70
C ARG A 259 -8.28 -17.18 0.46
N ARG A 260 -9.46 -16.63 0.66
CA ARG A 260 -10.43 -16.33 -0.41
C ARG A 260 -10.81 -14.85 -0.37
N PRO A 261 -11.10 -14.26 -1.53
CA PRO A 261 -11.59 -12.87 -1.60
C PRO A 261 -12.86 -12.68 -0.78
N LEU A 262 -12.99 -11.52 -0.11
CA LEU A 262 -14.13 -11.22 0.77
C LEU A 262 -15.45 -11.23 0.00
N ASP A 263 -15.48 -10.70 -1.22
CA ASP A 263 -16.66 -10.67 -2.10
C ASP A 263 -17.20 -12.07 -2.44
N THR A 264 -16.36 -13.10 -2.38
CA THR A 264 -16.79 -14.50 -2.60
C THR A 264 -17.43 -15.13 -1.36
N ILE A 265 -17.22 -14.53 -0.18
CA ILE A 265 -17.72 -15.03 1.11
C ILE A 265 -18.97 -14.27 1.54
N THR A 266 -19.02 -12.97 1.27
CA THR A 266 -20.10 -12.07 1.69
C THR A 266 -20.92 -11.62 0.47
N ARG A 267 -22.17 -12.14 0.33
CA ARG A 267 -23.02 -11.86 -0.83
C ARG A 267 -23.57 -10.42 -0.90
N ASN A 268 -23.70 -9.75 0.23
CA ASN A 268 -24.31 -8.42 0.33
C ASN A 268 -23.30 -7.33 0.68
N LEU A 269 -22.03 -7.55 0.35
CA LEU A 269 -20.98 -6.56 0.54
C LEU A 269 -21.26 -5.37 -0.37
N MET A 270 -21.26 -4.17 0.20
CA MET A 270 -21.27 -2.95 -0.60
C MET A 270 -19.89 -2.74 -1.19
N GLN A 271 -19.77 -3.02 -2.49
CA GLN A 271 -18.52 -2.91 -3.22
C GLN A 271 -18.78 -2.48 -4.65
N PHE A 272 -18.02 -1.49 -5.12
CA PHE A 272 -18.10 -0.96 -6.47
C PHE A 272 -16.76 -0.42 -6.94
N GLN A 273 -16.62 -0.14 -8.24
CA GLN A 273 -15.43 0.43 -8.86
C GLN A 273 -15.73 1.84 -9.39
N THR A 274 -14.80 2.74 -9.18
CA THR A 274 -14.85 4.11 -9.72
C THR A 274 -13.46 4.65 -9.99
N ASN A 275 -13.35 5.73 -10.76
CA ASN A 275 -12.12 6.46 -10.98
C ASN A 275 -12.06 7.78 -10.18
N ARG A 276 -13.19 8.21 -9.62
CA ARG A 276 -13.31 9.44 -8.84
C ARG A 276 -14.40 9.31 -7.78
N LEU A 277 -14.04 9.55 -6.53
CA LEU A 277 -14.90 9.39 -5.37
C LEU A 277 -14.79 10.60 -4.45
N GLU A 278 -15.92 11.15 -4.07
CA GLU A 278 -16.02 12.15 -3.01
C GLU A 278 -16.70 11.54 -1.78
N LEU A 279 -16.07 11.72 -0.62
CA LEU A 279 -16.61 11.32 0.68
C LEU A 279 -16.87 12.56 1.52
N ASN A 280 -18.12 12.74 1.96
CA ASN A 280 -18.52 13.81 2.85
C ASN A 280 -18.83 13.28 4.24
N PHE A 281 -18.22 13.87 5.26
CA PHE A 281 -18.34 13.46 6.67
C PHE A 281 -18.98 14.57 7.50
N THR A 282 -19.76 14.18 8.51
CA THR A 282 -20.31 15.15 9.47
C THR A 282 -19.46 15.32 10.72
N GLY A 283 -18.39 14.55 10.85
CA GLY A 283 -17.48 14.60 12.02
C GLY A 283 -16.08 14.04 11.73
N ASP A 284 -15.24 13.99 12.75
CA ASP A 284 -13.86 13.52 12.65
C ASP A 284 -13.77 12.00 12.74
N THR A 285 -12.96 11.39 11.89
CA THR A 285 -12.67 9.95 11.93
C THR A 285 -11.18 9.67 11.74
N PHE A 286 -10.81 8.41 11.91
CA PHE A 286 -9.45 7.93 11.64
C PHE A 286 -9.29 7.58 10.17
N CYS A 287 -8.12 7.94 9.63
CA CYS A 287 -7.74 7.68 8.26
C CYS A 287 -6.30 7.13 8.23
N GLN A 288 -6.01 6.24 7.29
CA GLN A 288 -4.67 5.71 7.04
C GLN A 288 -4.44 5.55 5.54
N ILE A 289 -3.22 5.75 5.09
CA ILE A 289 -2.77 5.59 3.69
C ILE A 289 -1.61 4.59 3.68
N ASP A 290 -1.72 3.54 2.86
CA ASP A 290 -0.68 2.51 2.68
C ASP A 290 -0.16 1.90 4.01
N GLY A 291 -1.03 1.82 5.04
CA GLY A 291 -0.70 1.32 6.37
C GLY A 291 -0.09 2.35 7.33
N GLU A 292 0.19 3.55 6.87
CA GLU A 292 0.69 4.64 7.72
C GLU A 292 -0.47 5.52 8.20
N LYS A 293 -0.40 5.89 9.49
CA LYS A 293 -1.40 6.77 10.09
C LYS A 293 -1.42 8.12 9.38
N TYR A 294 -2.60 8.54 9.01
CA TYR A 294 -2.80 9.85 8.42
C TYR A 294 -3.64 10.73 9.36
N ASP A 295 -2.98 11.69 10.02
CA ASP A 295 -3.62 12.53 11.05
C ASP A 295 -4.36 13.75 10.50
N ARG A 296 -4.16 14.12 9.24
CA ARG A 296 -4.61 15.42 8.72
C ARG A 296 -5.91 15.45 7.92
N PRO A 297 -6.22 14.52 6.98
CA PRO A 297 -7.39 14.71 6.13
C PRO A 297 -8.73 14.52 6.83
N CYS A 298 -8.74 13.82 7.97
CA CYS A 298 -10.00 13.51 8.63
C CYS A 298 -10.29 14.34 9.88
N ARG A 299 -9.42 15.31 10.22
CA ARG A 299 -9.65 16.27 11.30
C ARG A 299 -9.99 17.64 10.72
N GLY A 300 -11.26 18.02 10.84
CA GLY A 300 -11.76 19.33 10.42
C GLY A 300 -12.09 19.47 8.94
N GLU A 301 -11.67 18.56 8.07
CA GLU A 301 -12.12 18.49 6.69
C GLU A 301 -13.30 17.51 6.60
N LYS A 302 -14.43 18.04 6.17
CA LYS A 302 -15.67 17.26 6.02
C LYS A 302 -15.79 16.61 4.64
N ARG A 303 -14.81 16.80 3.79
CA ARG A 303 -14.79 16.32 2.41
C ARG A 303 -13.43 15.72 2.07
N LEU A 304 -13.42 14.53 1.51
CA LEU A 304 -12.25 13.88 0.94
C LEU A 304 -12.53 13.53 -0.53
N LEU A 305 -11.60 13.86 -1.41
CA LEU A 305 -11.67 13.53 -2.82
C LEU A 305 -10.58 12.50 -3.16
N VAL A 306 -10.99 11.35 -3.70
CA VAL A 306 -10.06 10.32 -4.19
C VAL A 306 -10.22 10.19 -5.69
N ASN A 307 -9.12 10.21 -6.42
CA ASN A 307 -9.10 10.05 -7.87
C ASN A 307 -7.84 9.35 -8.36
N VAL A 308 -7.93 8.71 -9.52
CA VAL A 308 -6.77 8.21 -10.25
C VAL A 308 -6.09 9.39 -10.94
N ILE A 309 -4.77 9.56 -10.75
CA ILE A 309 -4.03 10.71 -11.29
C ILE A 309 -3.04 10.34 -12.39
N THR A 310 -2.46 9.17 -12.32
CA THR A 310 -1.40 8.71 -13.23
C THR A 310 -1.21 7.19 -13.08
N SER A 311 -0.21 6.66 -13.77
CA SER A 311 0.22 5.27 -13.57
C SER A 311 1.75 5.17 -13.45
N CYS A 312 2.21 4.08 -12.84
CA CYS A 312 3.61 3.69 -12.72
C CYS A 312 3.82 2.32 -13.36
N GLU A 313 4.93 2.14 -14.10
CA GLU A 313 5.33 0.84 -14.66
C GLU A 313 6.09 0.04 -13.62
N VAL A 314 5.57 -1.12 -13.23
CA VAL A 314 6.19 -2.01 -12.25
C VAL A 314 6.61 -3.31 -12.91
N ILE A 315 7.82 -3.77 -12.59
CA ILE A 315 8.37 -5.02 -13.13
C ILE A 315 7.76 -6.20 -12.37
N ILE A 316 7.29 -7.19 -13.13
CA ILE A 316 6.60 -8.38 -12.60
C ILE A 316 7.27 -9.67 -13.10
N PRO A 317 7.01 -10.81 -12.42
CA PRO A 317 7.46 -12.11 -12.86
C PRO A 317 6.91 -12.55 -14.23
#